data_a53e730fdc2ed7c5fa660b164df1aa80
#
_entry.id   a53e730fdc2ed7c5fa660b164df1aa80
#
_cell.length_a   1.000
_cell.length_b   1.000
_cell.length_c   1.000
_cell.angle_alpha   90.00
_cell.angle_beta   90.00
_cell.angle_gamma   90.00
#
_symmetry.space_group_name_H-M   'P 1'
#
loop_
_entity.id
_entity.type
_entity.pdbx_description
1 polymer ?
#
loop_
_entity_poly.entity_id
_entity_poly.type
_entity_poly.pdbx_seq_one_letter_code
_entity_poly.pdbx_strand_id
1 'polypeptide(L)'
;MQINRNFNMKTIKRILILIAVLICCSCEKESHWLCHTYGGGYETTRIILEFTEDRTECEVTECDIAADPLGSHKTYRAYLNEEEKSFMLNEGDYDSRVIYRGKVTDFDHATLTWYENDNEISITLEALRYE
;
A
#
# COMPACT_ATOMS: atom_id res chain seq x y z
N MET A 1 22.31 41.99 -25.33
CA MET A 1 21.88 40.74 -25.95
C MET A 1 22.09 39.52 -25.09
N GLN A 2 23.20 39.36 -24.42
CA GLN A 2 23.44 38.21 -23.55
C GLN A 2 22.49 38.14 -22.34
N ILE A 3 22.09 39.28 -21.78
CA ILE A 3 21.16 39.37 -20.64
C ILE A 3 19.76 38.84 -21.02
N ASN A 4 19.29 39.13 -22.22
CA ASN A 4 17.97 38.65 -22.69
C ASN A 4 17.95 37.16 -22.94
N ARG A 5 19.06 36.56 -23.40
CA ARG A 5 19.17 35.10 -23.56
C ARG A 5 19.12 34.37 -22.21
N ASN A 6 19.84 34.90 -21.20
CA ASN A 6 19.83 34.32 -19.87
C ASN A 6 18.45 34.41 -19.21
N PHE A 7 17.74 35.49 -19.42
CA PHE A 7 16.38 35.69 -18.92
C PHE A 7 15.40 34.65 -19.54
N ASN A 8 15.46 34.45 -20.85
CA ASN A 8 14.61 33.49 -21.55
C ASN A 8 14.89 32.04 -21.10
N MET A 9 16.14 31.68 -20.88
CA MET A 9 16.51 30.36 -20.36
C MET A 9 16.01 30.13 -18.94
N LYS A 10 16.05 31.11 -18.07
CA LYS A 10 15.51 31.03 -16.72
C LYS A 10 13.99 30.85 -16.73
N THR A 11 13.28 31.54 -17.62
CA THR A 11 11.85 31.42 -17.78
C THR A 11 11.46 30.04 -18.30
N ILE A 12 12.17 29.50 -19.27
CA ILE A 12 11.95 28.15 -19.82
C ILE A 12 12.21 27.09 -18.74
N LYS A 13 13.27 27.20 -17.96
CA LYS A 13 13.56 26.31 -16.83
C LYS A 13 12.45 26.32 -15.79
N ARG A 14 11.91 27.47 -15.45
CA ARG A 14 10.79 27.61 -14.51
C ARG A 14 9.52 26.94 -15.04
N ILE A 15 9.21 27.10 -16.32
CA ILE A 15 8.07 26.44 -16.95
C ILE A 15 8.26 24.92 -16.94
N LEU A 16 9.45 24.42 -17.27
CA LEU A 16 9.76 22.99 -17.24
C LEU A 16 9.65 22.41 -15.83
N ILE A 17 10.10 23.13 -14.82
CA ILE A 17 9.97 22.72 -13.41
C ILE A 17 8.48 22.66 -13.01
N LEU A 18 7.67 23.64 -13.40
CA LEU A 18 6.22 23.66 -13.14
C LEU A 18 5.51 22.47 -13.81
N ILE A 19 5.83 22.15 -15.04
CA ILE A 19 5.29 20.99 -15.75
C ILE A 19 5.71 19.69 -15.05
N ALA A 20 6.97 19.55 -14.62
CA ALA A 20 7.45 18.40 -13.89
C ALA A 20 6.72 18.23 -12.56
N VAL A 21 6.47 19.32 -11.83
CA VAL A 21 5.70 19.31 -10.57
C VAL A 21 4.27 18.89 -10.82
N LEU A 22 3.61 19.38 -11.86
CA LEU A 22 2.25 18.99 -12.22
C LEU A 22 2.16 17.51 -12.61
N ILE A 23 3.13 16.99 -13.33
CA ILE A 23 3.21 15.56 -13.68
C ILE A 23 3.42 14.74 -12.43
N CYS A 24 4.32 15.15 -11.52
CA CYS A 24 4.52 14.49 -10.24
C CYS A 24 3.26 14.50 -9.39
N CYS A 25 2.52 15.60 -9.32
CA CYS A 25 1.25 15.70 -8.60
C CYS A 25 0.18 14.76 -9.19
N SER A 26 0.15 14.53 -10.49
CA SER A 26 -0.77 13.57 -11.11
C SER A 26 -0.38 12.11 -10.82
N CYS A 27 0.91 11.85 -10.52
CA CYS A 27 1.44 10.54 -10.13
C CYS A 27 1.39 10.30 -8.61
N GLU A 28 1.12 11.32 -7.79
CA GLU A 28 1.07 11.25 -6.32
C GLU A 28 -0.03 10.37 -5.75
N LYS A 29 -0.91 9.85 -6.58
CA LYS A 29 -1.91 8.86 -6.17
C LYS A 29 -1.30 7.47 -5.90
N GLU A 30 -0.05 7.25 -6.31
CA GLU A 30 0.68 6.03 -6.01
C GLU A 30 1.40 6.15 -4.67
N SER A 31 1.02 5.29 -3.73
CA SER A 31 1.65 5.25 -2.41
C SER A 31 2.95 4.46 -2.47
N HIS A 32 4.05 5.16 -2.70
CA HIS A 32 5.38 4.54 -2.84
C HIS A 32 5.92 3.88 -1.56
N TRP A 33 5.33 4.21 -0.42
CA TRP A 33 5.71 3.62 0.86
C TRP A 33 5.15 2.20 1.07
N LEU A 34 4.15 1.82 0.29
CA LEU A 34 3.46 0.55 0.40
C LEU A 34 3.91 -0.39 -0.73
N CYS A 35 4.44 -1.54 -0.38
CA CYS A 35 4.76 -2.57 -1.37
C CYS A 35 3.49 -3.20 -1.95
N HIS A 36 3.59 -3.78 -3.13
CA HIS A 36 2.44 -4.45 -3.77
C HIS A 36 1.99 -5.68 -3.01
N THR A 37 2.94 -6.43 -2.50
CA THR A 37 2.66 -7.74 -1.90
C THR A 37 3.40 -7.88 -0.59
N TYR A 38 2.67 -8.34 0.42
CA TYR A 38 3.20 -8.69 1.73
C TYR A 38 2.81 -10.11 2.08
N GLY A 39 3.65 -10.79 2.83
CA GLY A 39 3.35 -12.11 3.35
C GLY A 39 3.75 -12.26 4.80
N GLY A 40 3.01 -13.05 5.53
CA GLY A 40 3.29 -13.37 6.92
C GLY A 40 2.55 -14.61 7.38
N GLY A 41 2.84 -15.04 8.59
CA GLY A 41 2.26 -16.25 9.16
C GLY A 41 1.75 -16.04 10.57
N TYR A 42 0.70 -16.78 10.89
CA TYR A 42 0.12 -16.89 12.21
C TYR A 42 -0.23 -18.36 12.46
N GLU A 43 0.44 -18.98 13.44
CA GLU A 43 0.32 -20.43 13.70
C GLU A 43 0.60 -21.25 12.43
N THR A 44 -0.40 -21.99 11.94
CA THR A 44 -0.32 -22.77 10.69
C THR A 44 -0.85 -22.02 9.49
N THR A 45 -1.38 -20.82 9.68
CA THR A 45 -1.99 -19.98 8.64
C THR A 45 -0.97 -19.04 8.03
N ARG A 46 -0.94 -19.00 6.70
CA ARG A 46 -0.18 -18.02 5.94
C ARG A 46 -1.14 -17.00 5.35
N ILE A 47 -0.77 -15.73 5.47
CA ILE A 47 -1.55 -14.60 4.94
C ILE A 47 -0.71 -13.89 3.90
N ILE A 48 -1.30 -13.62 2.75
CA ILE A 48 -0.70 -12.83 1.68
C ILE A 48 -1.64 -11.67 1.34
N LEU A 49 -1.09 -10.47 1.34
CA LEU A 49 -1.78 -9.25 0.95
C LEU A 49 -1.24 -8.80 -0.41
N GLU A 50 -2.11 -8.63 -1.38
CA GLU A 50 -1.75 -8.13 -2.70
C GLU A 50 -2.59 -6.91 -3.04
N PHE A 51 -1.96 -5.74 -3.03
CA PHE A 51 -2.59 -4.47 -3.37
C PHE A 51 -2.67 -4.28 -4.88
N THR A 52 -3.77 -3.71 -5.36
CA THR A 52 -3.89 -3.26 -6.75
C THR A 52 -2.93 -2.11 -7.03
N GLU A 53 -2.65 -1.83 -8.29
CA GLU A 53 -1.74 -0.75 -8.69
C GLU A 53 -2.18 0.61 -8.15
N ASP A 54 -3.48 0.87 -8.18
CA ASP A 54 -4.06 2.12 -7.68
C ASP A 54 -4.23 2.16 -6.15
N ARG A 55 -3.91 1.06 -5.45
CA ARG A 55 -4.01 0.95 -3.98
C ARG A 55 -5.43 1.14 -3.42
N THR A 56 -6.45 0.93 -4.24
CA THR A 56 -7.85 1.03 -3.80
C THR A 56 -8.42 -0.27 -3.29
N GLU A 57 -7.79 -1.39 -3.65
CA GLU A 57 -8.21 -2.72 -3.25
C GLU A 57 -7.02 -3.57 -2.83
N CYS A 58 -7.30 -4.57 -2.01
CA CYS A 58 -6.32 -5.55 -1.57
C CYS A 58 -6.95 -6.94 -1.57
N GLU A 59 -6.32 -7.88 -2.28
CA GLU A 59 -6.67 -9.29 -2.19
C GLU A 59 -5.94 -9.91 -1.01
N VAL A 60 -6.69 -10.50 -0.10
CA VAL A 60 -6.15 -11.24 1.04
C VAL A 60 -6.32 -12.73 0.79
N THR A 61 -5.20 -13.43 0.76
CA THR A 61 -5.17 -14.89 0.65
C THR A 61 -4.78 -15.47 2.00
N GLU A 62 -5.64 -16.33 2.54
CA GLU A 62 -5.35 -17.09 3.75
C GLU A 62 -5.29 -18.56 3.40
N CYS A 63 -4.22 -19.23 3.77
CA CYS A 63 -4.08 -20.66 3.60
C CYS A 63 -3.57 -21.33 4.86
N ASP A 64 -4.10 -22.51 5.17
CA ASP A 64 -3.52 -23.41 6.16
C ASP A 64 -2.55 -24.34 5.43
N ILE A 65 -1.26 -24.23 5.78
CA ILE A 65 -0.20 -24.95 5.07
C ILE A 65 -0.40 -26.48 5.13
N ALA A 66 -0.98 -26.98 6.22
CA ALA A 66 -1.19 -28.40 6.41
C ALA A 66 -2.54 -28.90 5.86
N ALA A 67 -3.61 -28.14 6.06
CA ALA A 67 -4.99 -28.60 5.79
C ALA A 67 -5.55 -28.06 4.47
N ASP A 68 -5.21 -26.83 4.08
CA ASP A 68 -5.72 -26.19 2.87
C ASP A 68 -4.65 -25.28 2.25
N PRO A 69 -3.67 -25.86 1.52
CA PRO A 69 -2.55 -25.09 0.96
C PRO A 69 -2.96 -24.11 -0.15
N LEU A 70 -4.11 -24.29 -0.79
CA LEU A 70 -4.62 -23.36 -1.80
C LEU A 70 -5.31 -22.15 -1.19
N GLY A 71 -5.88 -22.32 0.00
CA GLY A 71 -6.48 -21.27 0.79
C GLY A 71 -7.75 -20.65 0.19
N SER A 72 -8.14 -19.57 0.82
CA SER A 72 -9.25 -18.72 0.40
C SER A 72 -8.74 -17.33 0.01
N HIS A 73 -9.38 -16.74 -1.00
CA HIS A 73 -9.07 -15.41 -1.49
C HIS A 73 -10.27 -14.50 -1.28
N LYS A 74 -10.03 -13.31 -0.76
CA LYS A 74 -11.09 -12.32 -0.63
C LYS A 74 -10.51 -10.93 -0.93
N THR A 75 -11.26 -10.15 -1.69
CA THR A 75 -10.89 -8.78 -2.03
C THR A 75 -11.55 -7.80 -1.08
N TYR A 76 -10.76 -6.89 -0.54
CA TYR A 76 -11.18 -5.85 0.38
C TYR A 76 -10.93 -4.47 -0.22
N ARG A 77 -11.72 -3.48 0.20
CA ARG A 77 -11.40 -2.08 -0.05
C ARG A 77 -10.24 -1.66 0.83
N ALA A 78 -9.28 -0.97 0.22
CA ALA A 78 -8.11 -0.44 0.93
C ALA A 78 -8.22 1.07 1.10
N TYR A 79 -8.04 1.53 2.33
CA TYR A 79 -7.99 2.95 2.70
C TYR A 79 -6.64 3.26 3.30
N LEU A 80 -5.91 4.16 2.66
CA LEU A 80 -4.53 4.48 3.03
C LEU A 80 -4.44 5.79 3.79
N ASN A 81 -3.60 5.82 4.81
CA ASN A 81 -3.19 7.04 5.50
C ASN A 81 -1.69 7.24 5.26
N GLU A 82 -1.35 8.21 4.43
CA GLU A 82 0.05 8.44 4.03
C GLU A 82 0.90 9.04 5.14
N GLU A 83 0.34 9.86 6.01
CA GLU A 83 1.08 10.45 7.13
C GLU A 83 1.55 9.39 8.12
N GLU A 84 0.66 8.47 8.46
CA GLU A 84 0.94 7.39 9.41
C GLU A 84 1.52 6.14 8.75
N LYS A 85 1.53 6.09 7.42
CA LYS A 85 1.90 4.90 6.63
C LYS A 85 1.13 3.67 7.07
N SER A 86 -0.18 3.85 7.21
CA SER A 86 -1.10 2.82 7.64
C SER A 86 -2.19 2.58 6.62
N PHE A 87 -2.85 1.44 6.73
CA PHE A 87 -3.96 1.09 5.88
C PHE A 87 -5.04 0.35 6.66
N MET A 88 -6.26 0.43 6.15
CA MET A 88 -7.41 -0.33 6.64
C MET A 88 -8.01 -1.11 5.49
N LEU A 89 -8.39 -2.36 5.75
CA LEU A 89 -9.06 -3.22 4.77
C LEU A 89 -10.49 -3.45 5.24
N ASN A 90 -11.44 -3.01 4.41
CA ASN A 90 -12.87 -3.06 4.68
C ASN A 90 -13.57 -4.01 3.71
N GLU A 91 -14.66 -4.65 4.15
CA GLU A 91 -15.42 -5.58 3.32
C GLU A 91 -16.16 -4.93 2.15
N GLY A 92 -16.39 -3.62 2.19
CA GLY A 92 -17.18 -2.94 1.16
C GLY A 92 -16.99 -1.43 1.20
N ASP A 93 -18.10 -0.70 1.13
CA ASP A 93 -18.08 0.76 1.12
C ASP A 93 -17.58 1.37 2.42
N TYR A 94 -17.39 2.68 2.40
CA TYR A 94 -16.78 3.48 3.46
C TYR A 94 -17.35 3.22 4.87
N ASP A 95 -18.64 2.93 4.97
CA ASP A 95 -19.31 2.65 6.25
C ASP A 95 -19.22 1.17 6.67
N SER A 96 -18.55 0.34 5.90
CA SER A 96 -18.43 -1.06 6.22
C SER A 96 -17.39 -1.31 7.32
N ARG A 97 -17.50 -2.48 7.93
CA ARG A 97 -16.62 -2.91 9.02
C ARG A 97 -15.17 -3.02 8.55
N VAL A 98 -14.26 -2.45 9.33
CA VAL A 98 -12.82 -2.66 9.17
C VAL A 98 -12.47 -4.08 9.64
N ILE A 99 -11.87 -4.87 8.76
CA ILE A 99 -11.48 -6.25 9.05
C ILE A 99 -10.00 -6.33 9.44
N TYR A 100 -9.13 -5.65 8.70
CA TYR A 100 -7.70 -5.62 8.96
C TYR A 100 -7.22 -4.19 9.09
N ARG A 101 -6.25 -3.99 9.97
CA ARG A 101 -5.49 -2.75 10.08
C ARG A 101 -4.03 -3.06 9.89
N GLY A 102 -3.35 -2.27 9.09
CA GLY A 102 -1.93 -2.45 8.84
C GLY A 102 -1.16 -1.17 9.02
N LYS A 103 0.12 -1.32 9.35
CA LYS A 103 1.05 -0.20 9.45
C LYS A 103 2.41 -0.63 8.90
N VAL A 104 2.93 0.13 7.95
CA VAL A 104 4.28 -0.09 7.45
C VAL A 104 5.28 0.43 8.48
N THR A 105 6.10 -0.46 9.00
CA THR A 105 7.05 -0.17 10.08
C THR A 105 8.43 0.20 9.55
N ASP A 106 8.82 -0.40 8.45
CA ASP A 106 10.04 -0.05 7.73
C ASP A 106 9.90 -0.43 6.25
N PHE A 107 10.96 -0.28 5.50
CA PHE A 107 11.03 -0.53 4.06
C PHE A 107 10.55 -1.93 3.63
N ASP A 108 10.77 -2.96 4.45
CA ASP A 108 10.46 -4.35 4.12
C ASP A 108 9.38 -4.97 5.00
N HIS A 109 8.88 -4.26 5.99
CA HIS A 109 7.99 -4.83 7.00
C HIS A 109 6.75 -4.00 7.23
N ALA A 110 5.66 -4.69 7.52
CA ALA A 110 4.43 -4.10 7.99
C ALA A 110 3.86 -4.94 9.13
N THR A 111 3.09 -4.32 9.99
CA THR A 111 2.34 -5.03 11.03
C THR A 111 0.89 -5.12 10.59
N LEU A 112 0.28 -6.28 10.69
CA LEU A 112 -1.13 -6.51 10.40
C LEU A 112 -1.84 -6.91 11.68
N THR A 113 -2.97 -6.27 11.95
CA THR A 113 -3.78 -6.49 13.15
C THR A 113 -5.23 -6.77 12.78
N TRP A 114 -5.82 -7.76 13.42
CA TRP A 114 -7.25 -8.09 13.30
C TRP A 114 -7.75 -8.72 14.59
N TYR A 115 -9.04 -9.00 14.66
CA TYR A 115 -9.67 -9.62 15.82
C TYR A 115 -10.26 -10.97 15.45
N GLU A 116 -9.96 -12.00 16.26
CA GLU A 116 -10.59 -13.31 16.21
C GLU A 116 -11.19 -13.60 17.59
N ASN A 117 -12.50 -13.84 17.64
CA ASN A 117 -13.22 -14.12 18.89
C ASN A 117 -12.89 -13.12 20.01
N ASP A 118 -12.95 -11.83 19.67
CA ASP A 118 -12.65 -10.70 20.56
C ASP A 118 -11.18 -10.61 21.02
N ASN A 119 -10.30 -11.45 20.49
CA ASN A 119 -8.87 -11.40 20.74
C ASN A 119 -8.15 -10.67 19.61
N GLU A 120 -7.34 -9.67 19.97
CA GLU A 120 -6.49 -8.98 19.03
C GLU A 120 -5.31 -9.85 18.60
N ILE A 121 -5.15 -10.01 17.29
CA ILE A 121 -4.03 -10.72 16.69
C ILE A 121 -3.21 -9.71 15.91
N SER A 122 -1.91 -9.73 16.12
CA SER A 122 -0.97 -8.87 15.42
C SER A 122 0.20 -9.69 14.93
N ILE A 123 0.52 -9.57 13.65
CA ILE A 123 1.65 -10.28 13.03
C ILE A 123 2.52 -9.31 12.25
N THR A 124 3.76 -9.70 12.03
CA THR A 124 4.68 -8.97 11.15
C THR A 124 4.61 -9.56 9.76
N LEU A 125 4.40 -8.70 8.77
CA LEU A 125 4.44 -9.05 7.37
C LEU A 125 5.78 -8.62 6.76
N GLU A 126 6.26 -9.39 5.81
CA GLU A 126 7.42 -9.05 5.00
C GLU A 126 6.98 -8.70 3.57
N ALA A 127 7.61 -7.67 3.00
CA ALA A 127 7.41 -7.33 1.62
C ALA A 127 7.90 -8.46 0.71
N LEU A 128 7.01 -8.96 -0.12
CA LEU A 128 7.36 -9.96 -1.13
C LEU A 128 7.70 -9.25 -2.42
N ARG A 129 8.95 -9.35 -2.82
CA ARG A 129 9.44 -8.77 -4.07
C ARG A 129 9.73 -9.90 -5.03
N TYR A 130 9.09 -9.86 -6.16
CA TYR A 130 9.40 -10.76 -7.27
C TYR A 130 10.56 -10.14 -8.06
N GLU A 131 11.64 -10.85 -8.10
CA GLU A 131 12.73 -10.48 -8.99
C GLU A 131 12.41 -10.89 -10.43
#